data_243765f81b88aaedf84b8fa11b8ad2b9
#
_entry.id   243765f81b88aaedf84b8fa11b8ad2b9
#
_cell.length_a   1.000
_cell.length_b   1.000
_cell.length_c   1.000
_cell.angle_alpha   90.00
_cell.angle_beta   90.00
_cell.angle_gamma   90.00
#
_symmetry.space_group_name_H-M   'P 1'
#
loop_
_entity.id
_entity.type
_entity.pdbx_description
1 polymer ?
#
loop_
_entity_poly.entity_id
_entity_poly.type
_entity_poly.pdbx_seq_one_letter_code
_entity_poly.pdbx_strand_id
1 'polypeptide(L)'
;MPILSAQNILLRLGGSAPLLDNVTFDVEPGDRICLVGRNGEGKSTLLKVLTGEMEYNSGDVVKKAGLRVSRMIQEIPAHIEGTVRDIVMGKVDAGSSTGWDKGLAGDEVHNAHAEAILGKTGIDAEAMYDSLSGGQK
;
A
#
# COMPACT_ATOMS: atom_id res chain seq x y z
N MET A 1 20.67 -2.92 -9.35
CA MET A 1 19.91 -1.77 -9.84
C MET A 1 18.65 -1.62 -8.98
N PRO A 2 18.48 -0.51 -8.27
CA PRO A 2 17.36 -0.37 -7.36
C PRO A 2 16.02 -0.47 -8.10
N ILE A 3 15.06 -1.09 -7.45
CA ILE A 3 13.67 -1.16 -7.92
C ILE A 3 12.86 0.05 -7.47
N LEU A 4 13.28 0.67 -6.35
CA LEU A 4 12.74 1.92 -5.83
C LEU A 4 13.89 2.74 -5.24
N SER A 5 13.93 4.03 -5.54
CA SER A 5 14.90 4.97 -5.00
C SER A 5 14.15 6.18 -4.44
N ALA A 6 14.43 6.53 -3.20
CA ALA A 6 13.98 7.77 -2.58
C ALA A 6 15.19 8.69 -2.41
N GLN A 7 15.12 9.92 -2.90
CA GLN A 7 16.24 10.86 -2.87
C GLN A 7 15.82 12.20 -2.30
N ASN A 8 16.46 12.58 -1.20
CA ASN A 8 16.29 13.88 -0.53
C ASN A 8 14.83 14.21 -0.21
N ILE A 9 14.04 13.19 0.19
CA ILE A 9 12.64 13.40 0.51
C ILE A 9 12.49 14.31 1.71
N LEU A 10 11.82 15.42 1.51
CA LEU A 10 11.45 16.39 2.54
C LEU A 10 9.94 16.46 2.66
N LEU A 11 9.44 16.32 3.88
CA LEU A 11 8.00 16.50 4.16
C LEU A 11 7.79 17.30 5.44
N ARG A 12 6.95 18.32 5.36
CA ARG A 12 6.50 19.15 6.49
C ARG A 12 4.98 19.10 6.60
N LEU A 13 4.48 18.81 7.78
CA LEU A 13 3.04 18.79 8.09
C LEU A 13 2.71 19.96 9.01
N GLY A 14 2.66 21.19 8.44
CA GLY A 14 2.18 22.38 9.14
C GLY A 14 3.06 22.93 10.28
N GLY A 15 4.19 22.30 10.59
CA GLY A 15 5.14 22.71 11.63
C GLY A 15 6.41 23.34 11.06
N SER A 16 7.22 23.97 11.93
CA SER A 16 8.52 24.52 11.53
C SER A 16 9.57 23.44 11.27
N ALA A 17 9.47 22.30 11.95
CA ALA A 17 10.37 21.17 11.77
C ALA A 17 9.84 20.19 10.71
N PRO A 18 10.70 19.65 9.83
CA PRO A 18 10.28 18.62 8.90
C PRO A 18 9.98 17.31 9.64
N LEU A 19 8.96 16.58 9.18
CA LEU A 19 8.66 15.23 9.63
C LEU A 19 9.56 14.20 8.93
N LEU A 20 9.85 14.44 7.64
CA LEU A 20 10.88 13.71 6.88
C LEU A 20 11.91 14.76 6.45
N ASP A 21 13.17 14.53 6.76
CA ASP A 21 14.24 15.48 6.48
C ASP A 21 15.37 14.80 5.68
N ASN A 22 15.45 15.16 4.40
CA ASN A 22 16.43 14.65 3.45
C ASN A 22 16.59 13.12 3.43
N VAL A 23 15.46 12.40 3.50
CA VAL A 23 15.48 10.94 3.53
C VAL A 23 15.94 10.41 2.17
N THR A 24 17.02 9.64 2.19
CA THR A 24 17.62 9.05 0.98
C THR A 24 17.93 7.58 1.22
N PHE A 25 17.42 6.70 0.36
CA PHE A 25 17.75 5.28 0.34
C PHE A 25 17.30 4.61 -0.96
N ASP A 26 17.86 3.46 -1.22
CA ASP A 26 17.54 2.61 -2.35
C ASP A 26 17.01 1.25 -1.86
N VAL A 27 16.15 0.63 -2.64
CA VAL A 27 15.63 -0.71 -2.43
C VAL A 27 16.03 -1.56 -3.62
N GLU A 28 16.81 -2.61 -3.37
CA GLU A 28 17.20 -3.59 -4.38
C GLU A 28 16.25 -4.79 -4.41
N PRO A 29 16.20 -5.56 -5.50
CA PRO A 29 15.41 -6.78 -5.56
C PRO A 29 15.82 -7.77 -4.46
N GLY A 30 14.85 -8.23 -3.68
CA GLY A 30 15.08 -9.18 -2.59
C GLY A 30 15.42 -8.56 -1.24
N ASP A 31 15.58 -7.25 -1.16
CA ASP A 31 15.82 -6.57 0.11
C ASP A 31 14.69 -6.77 1.11
N ARG A 32 15.08 -6.85 2.38
CA ARG A 32 14.19 -6.81 3.54
C ARG A 32 14.63 -5.69 4.45
N ILE A 33 13.93 -4.57 4.36
CA ILE A 33 14.28 -3.34 5.08
C ILE A 33 13.37 -3.19 6.31
N CYS A 34 13.97 -2.94 7.47
CA CYS A 34 13.24 -2.63 8.70
C CYS A 34 13.37 -1.15 9.02
N LEU A 35 12.22 -0.46 9.13
CA LEU A 35 12.16 0.95 9.50
C LEU A 35 11.95 1.06 11.02
N VAL A 36 12.95 1.54 11.73
CA VAL A 36 12.96 1.65 13.19
C VAL A 36 12.90 3.11 13.61
N GLY A 37 12.15 3.40 14.66
CA GLY A 37 12.02 4.74 15.23
C GLY A 37 10.83 4.81 16.19
N ARG A 38 10.74 5.90 16.95
CA ARG A 38 9.64 6.14 17.91
C ARG A 38 8.32 6.39 17.18
N ASN A 39 7.21 6.26 17.92
CA ASN A 39 5.90 6.65 17.41
C ASN A 39 5.87 8.15 17.10
N GLY A 40 5.31 8.53 15.94
CA GLY A 40 5.26 9.90 15.50
C GLY A 40 6.49 10.41 14.71
N GLU A 41 7.54 9.60 14.53
CA GLU A 41 8.74 9.98 13.77
C GLU A 41 8.60 9.84 12.25
N GLY A 42 7.39 9.63 11.73
CA GLY A 42 7.14 9.65 10.29
C GLY A 42 7.28 8.32 9.55
N LYS A 43 7.46 7.17 10.25
CA LYS A 43 7.58 5.85 9.59
C LYS A 43 6.42 5.52 8.66
N SER A 44 5.20 5.61 9.18
CA SER A 44 3.98 5.36 8.38
C SER A 44 3.79 6.42 7.29
N THR A 45 4.21 7.65 7.53
CA THR A 45 4.19 8.74 6.58
C THR A 45 5.15 8.49 5.42
N LEU A 46 6.37 8.01 5.71
CA LEU A 46 7.31 7.62 4.68
C LEU A 46 6.73 6.52 3.78
N LEU A 47 6.11 5.50 4.36
CA LEU A 47 5.44 4.45 3.58
C LEU A 47 4.34 5.01 2.67
N LYS A 48 3.54 5.97 3.15
CA LYS A 48 2.52 6.66 2.33
C LYS A 48 3.13 7.47 1.18
N VAL A 49 4.27 8.10 1.40
CA VAL A 49 5.02 8.81 0.34
C VAL A 49 5.53 7.83 -0.70
N LEU A 50 6.10 6.69 -0.29
CA LEU A 50 6.61 5.67 -1.21
C LEU A 50 5.52 5.00 -2.04
N THR A 51 4.32 4.83 -1.49
CA THR A 51 3.17 4.30 -2.24
C THR A 51 2.53 5.34 -3.15
N GLY A 52 2.77 6.63 -2.90
CA GLY A 52 2.14 7.74 -3.62
C GLY A 52 0.80 8.18 -3.02
N GLU A 53 0.47 7.70 -1.82
CA GLU A 53 -0.72 8.10 -1.07
C GLU A 53 -0.60 9.49 -0.43
N MET A 54 0.63 10.01 -0.33
CA MET A 54 0.90 11.32 0.26
C MET A 54 1.93 12.08 -0.56
N GLU A 55 1.62 13.33 -0.83
CA GLU A 55 2.56 14.27 -1.47
C GLU A 55 3.64 14.72 -0.47
N TYR A 56 4.78 15.12 -0.99
CA TYR A 56 5.94 15.61 -0.23
C TYR A 56 6.42 16.95 -0.80
N ASN A 57 7.17 17.71 -0.01
CA ASN A 57 7.56 19.08 -0.37
C ASN A 57 8.68 19.12 -1.40
N SER A 58 9.66 18.23 -1.28
CA SER A 58 10.78 18.13 -2.24
C SER A 58 11.46 16.77 -2.19
N GLY A 59 12.29 16.49 -3.18
CA GLY A 59 12.96 15.22 -3.41
C GLY A 59 12.32 14.43 -4.53
N ASP A 60 12.77 13.21 -4.73
CA ASP A 60 12.31 12.34 -5.80
C ASP A 60 12.07 10.91 -5.31
N VAL A 61 10.96 10.31 -5.72
CA VAL A 61 10.70 8.88 -5.57
C VAL A 61 10.66 8.26 -6.95
N VAL A 62 11.72 7.54 -7.30
CA VAL A 62 11.86 6.87 -8.59
C VAL A 62 11.52 5.40 -8.43
N LYS A 63 10.61 4.90 -9.24
CA LYS A 63 10.19 3.50 -9.28
C LYS A 63 10.56 2.88 -10.62
N LYS A 64 11.08 1.66 -10.61
CA LYS A 64 11.32 0.91 -11.84
C LYS A 64 9.99 0.75 -12.61
N ALA A 65 10.05 0.86 -13.92
CA ALA A 65 8.88 0.67 -14.77
C ALA A 65 8.20 -0.69 -14.50
N GLY A 66 6.88 -0.66 -14.30
CA GLY A 66 6.10 -1.84 -13.94
C GLY A 66 6.20 -2.30 -12.47
N LEU A 67 6.94 -1.57 -11.61
CA LEU A 67 6.97 -1.86 -10.19
C LEU A 67 5.62 -1.55 -9.54
N ARG A 68 5.03 -2.56 -8.93
CA ARG A 68 3.85 -2.40 -8.08
C ARG A 68 4.28 -2.24 -6.63
N VAL A 69 3.82 -1.21 -5.97
CA VAL A 69 4.09 -0.92 -4.56
C VAL A 69 2.77 -0.96 -3.81
N SER A 70 2.67 -1.80 -2.79
CA SER A 70 1.49 -1.87 -1.93
C SER A 70 1.89 -1.74 -0.47
N ARG A 71 0.96 -1.25 0.34
CA ARG A 71 1.14 -1.09 1.77
C ARG A 71 0.00 -1.77 2.51
N MET A 72 0.34 -2.57 3.50
CA MET A 72 -0.68 -3.07 4.42
C MET A 72 -1.10 -1.96 5.38
N ILE A 73 -2.40 -1.64 5.40
CA ILE A 73 -2.96 -0.65 6.32
C ILE A 73 -3.06 -1.23 7.72
N GLN A 74 -2.81 -0.42 8.72
CA GLN A 74 -2.84 -0.83 10.12
C GLN A 74 -4.27 -0.84 10.67
N GLU A 75 -5.11 0.07 10.19
CA GLU A 75 -6.52 0.14 10.57
C GLU A 75 -7.37 -0.59 9.53
N ILE A 76 -8.05 -1.63 9.97
CA ILE A 76 -8.98 -2.39 9.12
C ILE A 76 -10.26 -1.56 8.98
N PRO A 77 -10.71 -1.23 7.76
CA PRO A 77 -11.97 -0.52 7.57
C PRO A 77 -13.13 -1.27 8.22
N ALA A 78 -13.94 -0.57 8.99
CA ALA A 78 -15.07 -1.17 9.69
C ALA A 78 -16.17 -1.64 8.72
N HIS A 79 -16.31 -0.94 7.59
CA HIS A 79 -17.33 -1.17 6.59
C HIS A 79 -16.75 -1.01 5.18
N ILE A 80 -17.00 -1.99 4.33
CA ILE A 80 -16.74 -1.94 2.88
C ILE A 80 -17.92 -2.59 2.18
N GLU A 81 -18.56 -1.87 1.28
CA GLU A 81 -19.64 -2.44 0.45
C GLU A 81 -19.04 -3.38 -0.59
N GLY A 82 -19.41 -4.65 -0.55
CA GLY A 82 -19.02 -5.63 -1.56
C GLY A 82 -18.68 -7.00 -0.99
N THR A 83 -18.47 -7.93 -1.90
CA THR A 83 -18.00 -9.27 -1.55
C THR A 83 -16.49 -9.28 -1.37
N VAL A 84 -15.99 -10.28 -0.65
CA VAL A 84 -14.53 -10.52 -0.51
C VAL A 84 -13.87 -10.59 -1.89
N ARG A 85 -14.50 -11.25 -2.84
CA ARG A 85 -14.03 -11.33 -4.23
C ARG A 85 -13.88 -9.96 -4.87
N ASP A 86 -14.87 -9.10 -4.77
CA ASP A 86 -14.84 -7.77 -5.39
C ASP A 86 -13.76 -6.87 -4.80
N ILE A 87 -13.54 -6.99 -3.49
CA ILE A 87 -12.48 -6.25 -2.78
C ILE A 87 -11.10 -6.75 -3.22
N VAL A 88 -10.87 -8.07 -3.21
CA VAL A 88 -9.57 -8.66 -3.61
C VAL A 88 -9.27 -8.41 -5.08
N MET A 89 -10.28 -8.33 -5.93
CA MET A 89 -10.15 -7.98 -7.35
C MET A 89 -10.02 -6.47 -7.61
N GLY A 90 -10.08 -5.63 -6.57
CA GLY A 90 -9.98 -4.19 -6.71
C GLY A 90 -11.16 -3.53 -7.41
N LYS A 91 -12.31 -4.19 -7.45
CA LYS A 91 -13.55 -3.65 -8.05
C LYS A 91 -14.26 -2.66 -7.14
N VAL A 92 -13.99 -2.72 -5.85
CA VAL A 92 -14.58 -1.86 -4.81
C VAL A 92 -13.46 -1.06 -4.15
N ASP A 93 -13.70 0.22 -3.95
CA ASP A 93 -12.78 1.09 -3.24
C ASP A 93 -12.87 0.78 -1.74
N ALA A 94 -11.88 0.10 -1.22
CA ALA A 94 -11.76 -0.23 0.20
C ALA A 94 -11.39 0.98 1.08
N GLY A 95 -11.56 2.22 0.56
CA GLY A 95 -11.26 3.46 1.29
C GLY A 95 -9.77 3.69 1.51
N SER A 96 -8.94 2.78 1.04
CA SER A 96 -7.51 2.99 0.98
C SER A 96 -7.16 3.40 -0.44
N SER A 97 -6.59 4.58 -0.57
CA SER A 97 -5.91 5.02 -1.80
C SER A 97 -4.60 4.22 -1.99
N THR A 98 -4.60 2.96 -1.55
CA THR A 98 -3.58 2.03 -1.98
C THR A 98 -3.76 1.93 -3.47
N GLY A 99 -2.82 2.45 -4.20
CA GLY A 99 -2.78 2.42 -5.66
C GLY A 99 -2.73 0.99 -6.22
N TRP A 100 -3.73 0.23 -5.90
CA TRP A 100 -4.16 -0.88 -6.73
C TRP A 100 -4.56 -0.19 -8.02
N ASP A 101 -3.63 -0.20 -8.96
CA ASP A 101 -3.78 0.47 -10.24
C ASP A 101 -5.20 0.24 -10.76
N LYS A 102 -5.97 1.32 -10.85
CA LYS A 102 -7.26 1.34 -11.54
C LYS A 102 -7.16 0.80 -12.98
N GLY A 103 -5.94 0.50 -13.45
CA GLY A 103 -5.63 -0.09 -14.74
C GLY A 103 -5.54 -1.62 -14.77
N LEU A 104 -5.54 -2.30 -13.63
CA LEU A 104 -5.43 -3.78 -13.57
C LEU A 104 -6.73 -4.49 -13.17
N ALA A 105 -7.77 -3.75 -12.81
CA ALA A 105 -9.09 -4.30 -12.60
C ALA A 105 -9.60 -4.86 -13.94
N GLY A 106 -9.50 -6.18 -14.13
CA GLY A 106 -9.94 -6.86 -15.34
C GLY A 106 -8.84 -7.62 -16.11
N ASP A 107 -7.58 -7.54 -15.69
CA ASP A 107 -6.52 -8.37 -16.24
C ASP A 107 -6.74 -9.83 -15.81
N GLU A 108 -6.82 -10.76 -16.78
CA GLU A 108 -7.03 -12.18 -16.52
C GLU A 108 -5.98 -12.78 -15.59
N VAL A 109 -4.75 -12.33 -15.66
CA VAL A 109 -3.64 -12.77 -14.80
C VAL A 109 -3.85 -12.31 -13.36
N HIS A 110 -4.36 -11.09 -13.16
CA HIS A 110 -4.68 -10.56 -11.84
C HIS A 110 -5.83 -11.33 -11.20
N ASN A 111 -6.89 -11.60 -11.98
CA ASN A 111 -8.05 -12.35 -11.53
C ASN A 111 -7.68 -13.79 -11.15
N ALA A 112 -6.87 -14.48 -11.96
CA ALA A 112 -6.38 -15.81 -11.66
C ALA A 112 -5.53 -15.86 -10.38
N HIS A 113 -4.71 -14.83 -10.14
CA HIS A 113 -3.91 -14.72 -8.93
C HIS A 113 -4.77 -14.44 -7.69
N ALA A 114 -5.75 -13.57 -7.79
CA ALA A 114 -6.71 -13.30 -6.74
C ALA A 114 -7.52 -14.55 -6.34
N GLU A 115 -8.01 -15.32 -7.31
CA GLU A 115 -8.71 -16.60 -7.07
C GLU A 115 -7.80 -17.63 -6.38
N ALA A 116 -6.53 -17.71 -6.79
CA ALA A 116 -5.58 -18.63 -6.16
C ALA A 116 -5.29 -18.24 -4.70
N ILE A 117 -5.27 -16.96 -4.37
CA ILE A 117 -5.12 -16.47 -2.99
C ILE A 117 -6.38 -16.80 -2.18
N LEU A 118 -7.55 -16.46 -2.69
CA LEU A 118 -8.84 -16.75 -2.03
C LEU A 118 -8.99 -18.24 -1.72
N GLY A 119 -8.65 -19.12 -2.66
CA GLY A 119 -8.68 -20.56 -2.46
C GLY A 119 -7.75 -21.07 -1.34
N LYS A 120 -6.67 -20.34 -1.05
CA LYS A 120 -5.72 -20.70 0.03
C LYS A 120 -6.16 -20.20 1.41
N THR A 121 -6.95 -19.13 1.47
CA THR A 121 -7.36 -18.54 2.76
C THR A 121 -8.51 -19.30 3.41
N GLY A 122 -9.27 -20.09 2.64
CA GLY A 122 -10.49 -20.75 3.13
C GLY A 122 -11.64 -19.77 3.44
N ILE A 123 -11.51 -18.52 3.01
CA ILE A 123 -12.57 -17.51 3.15
C ILE A 123 -13.53 -17.66 1.98
N ASP A 124 -14.83 -17.61 2.25
CA ASP A 124 -15.84 -17.61 1.20
C ASP A 124 -15.75 -16.31 0.38
N ALA A 125 -15.38 -16.45 -0.89
CA ALA A 125 -15.19 -15.33 -1.79
C ALA A 125 -16.47 -14.51 -2.06
N GLU A 126 -17.62 -15.14 -1.92
CA GLU A 126 -18.94 -14.50 -2.11
C GLU A 126 -19.50 -13.90 -0.80
N ALA A 127 -18.83 -14.13 0.34
CA ALA A 127 -19.24 -13.52 1.59
C ALA A 127 -19.12 -11.99 1.52
N MET A 128 -20.08 -11.30 2.12
CA MET A 128 -20.00 -9.84 2.27
C MET A 128 -18.89 -9.50 3.27
N TYR A 129 -18.08 -8.48 2.97
CA TYR A 129 -16.99 -8.04 3.84
C TYR A 129 -17.45 -7.81 5.28
N ASP A 130 -18.61 -7.19 5.47
CA ASP A 130 -19.12 -6.86 6.79
C ASP A 130 -19.50 -8.09 7.62
N SER A 131 -19.74 -9.23 6.99
CA SER A 131 -20.02 -10.49 7.68
C SER A 131 -18.77 -11.19 8.21
N LEU A 132 -17.58 -10.75 7.81
CA LEU A 132 -16.32 -11.35 8.23
C LEU A 132 -15.96 -11.00 9.68
N SER A 133 -15.34 -11.94 10.37
CA SER A 133 -14.70 -11.66 11.67
C SER A 133 -13.48 -10.76 11.52
N GLY A 134 -13.07 -10.08 12.60
CA GLY A 134 -11.90 -9.20 12.58
C GLY A 134 -10.59 -9.87 12.15
N GLY A 135 -10.46 -11.18 12.32
CA GLY A 135 -9.30 -11.94 11.86
C GLY A 135 -9.36 -12.38 10.40
N GLN A 136 -10.54 -12.26 9.76
CA GLN A 136 -10.75 -12.58 8.34
C GLN A 136 -10.73 -11.33 7.44
N LYS A 137 -10.92 -10.15 8.04
CA LYS A 137 -10.76 -8.85 7.40
C LYS A 137 -9.29 -8.49 7.27
#